data_1e71f12f2abc3ee0ebd1e8f14d053dc1
#
_entry.id   1e71f12f2abc3ee0ebd1e8f14d053dc1
#
_cell.length_a   1.000
_cell.length_b   1.000
_cell.length_c   1.000
_cell.angle_alpha   90.00
_cell.angle_beta   90.00
_cell.angle_gamma   90.00
#
_symmetry.space_group_name_H-M   'P 1'
#
loop_
_entity.id
_entity.type
_entity.pdbx_description
1 polymer ?
#
loop_
_entity_poly.entity_id
_entity_poly.type
_entity_poly.pdbx_seq_one_letter_code
_entity_poly.pdbx_strand_id
1 'polypeptide(L)'
;MSTPTNEARPDTTNVPVPWAGKRRYFDLLLGASCVILIISNIAATKSIEFGPLPFEFPPFTNGNFIPSDGGFFLYPLAYVLGDVLSEVYGFKRARRAIIASFVAAAFAAGCFLLTVALPPASYYANQEAFAIILGPVWQIFAGSLLGYLTGQLLNAWVMVAMKK
;
A
#
# COMPACT_ATOMS: atom_id res chain seq x y z
N MET A 1 -19.18 30.60 -51.90
CA MET A 1 -18.14 30.67 -50.86
C MET A 1 -18.81 30.17 -49.60
N SER A 2 -18.82 28.84 -49.37
CA SER A 2 -19.52 28.14 -48.28
C SER A 2 -18.57 28.04 -47.07
N THR A 3 -18.97 28.65 -45.96
CA THR A 3 -18.29 28.55 -44.66
C THR A 3 -18.28 27.07 -44.17
N PRO A 4 -17.16 26.53 -43.73
CA PRO A 4 -17.15 25.20 -43.12
C PRO A 4 -17.88 25.23 -41.78
N THR A 5 -18.93 24.45 -41.65
CA THR A 5 -19.60 24.12 -40.39
C THR A 5 -18.60 23.49 -39.46
N ASN A 6 -18.33 24.17 -38.36
CA ASN A 6 -17.52 23.67 -37.25
C ASN A 6 -18.34 22.54 -36.55
N GLU A 7 -18.20 21.30 -37.01
CA GLU A 7 -18.72 20.14 -36.29
C GLU A 7 -18.00 20.07 -34.95
N ALA A 8 -18.71 20.43 -33.89
CA ALA A 8 -18.22 20.31 -32.53
C ALA A 8 -17.86 18.85 -32.28
N ARG A 9 -16.59 18.58 -32.05
CA ARG A 9 -16.08 17.27 -31.65
C ARG A 9 -16.92 16.77 -30.46
N PRO A 10 -17.53 15.59 -30.51
CA PRO A 10 -18.33 15.08 -29.39
C PRO A 10 -17.46 15.08 -28.13
N ASP A 11 -17.99 15.70 -27.08
CA ASP A 11 -17.33 15.74 -25.76
C ASP A 11 -17.28 14.33 -25.19
N THR A 12 -16.14 13.66 -25.38
CA THR A 12 -15.87 12.30 -24.88
C THR A 12 -15.62 12.26 -23.37
N THR A 13 -15.65 13.41 -22.68
CA THR A 13 -15.40 13.49 -21.25
C THR A 13 -16.58 13.00 -20.39
N ASN A 14 -17.77 12.85 -20.98
CA ASN A 14 -19.02 12.50 -20.31
C ASN A 14 -19.59 11.15 -20.73
N VAL A 15 -18.78 10.19 -21.17
CA VAL A 15 -19.27 8.83 -21.37
C VAL A 15 -19.65 8.25 -20.00
N PRO A 16 -20.94 7.96 -19.72
CA PRO A 16 -21.35 7.38 -18.45
C PRO A 16 -20.74 5.99 -18.34
N VAL A 17 -19.79 5.81 -17.44
CA VAL A 17 -19.23 4.47 -17.14
C VAL A 17 -20.36 3.66 -16.48
N PRO A 18 -20.79 2.52 -17.03
CA PRO A 18 -21.99 1.78 -16.56
C PRO A 18 -21.94 1.37 -15.07
N TRP A 19 -20.76 1.33 -14.46
CA TRP A 19 -20.54 0.99 -13.04
C TRP A 19 -20.38 2.21 -12.11
N ALA A 20 -20.43 3.43 -12.60
CA ALA A 20 -20.33 4.64 -11.77
C ALA A 20 -21.44 4.79 -10.71
N GLY A 21 -22.53 4.01 -10.82
CA GLY A 21 -23.64 3.99 -9.84
C GLY A 21 -23.38 3.15 -8.57
N LYS A 22 -22.37 2.31 -8.51
CA LYS A 22 -22.14 1.41 -7.37
C LYS A 22 -21.15 2.02 -6.34
N ARG A 23 -21.53 3.12 -5.70
CA ARG A 23 -20.81 3.70 -4.54
C ARG A 23 -20.63 2.69 -3.40
N ARG A 24 -21.51 1.68 -3.32
CA ARG A 24 -21.62 0.71 -2.22
C ARG A 24 -20.38 -0.14 -2.00
N TYR A 25 -19.60 -0.43 -3.03
CA TYR A 25 -18.40 -1.26 -2.92
C TYR A 25 -17.11 -0.45 -2.72
N PHE A 26 -17.13 0.86 -2.98
CA PHE A 26 -15.95 1.71 -2.77
C PHE A 26 -15.53 1.73 -1.31
N ASP A 27 -16.46 1.91 -0.39
CA ASP A 27 -16.17 1.98 1.05
C ASP A 27 -15.68 0.63 1.58
N LEU A 28 -16.19 -0.48 1.04
CA LEU A 28 -15.71 -1.83 1.36
C LEU A 28 -14.26 -2.04 0.89
N LEU A 29 -13.95 -1.66 -0.35
CA LEU A 29 -12.60 -1.76 -0.91
C LEU A 29 -11.63 -0.82 -0.20
N LEU A 30 -12.06 0.37 0.17
CA LEU A 30 -11.29 1.30 0.99
C LEU A 30 -10.96 0.68 2.35
N GLY A 31 -11.97 0.13 3.04
CA GLY A 31 -11.79 -0.56 4.32
C GLY A 31 -10.84 -1.75 4.20
N ALA A 32 -11.00 -2.57 3.17
CA ALA A 32 -10.10 -3.69 2.89
C ALA A 32 -8.65 -3.23 2.68
N SER A 33 -8.44 -2.14 1.92
CA SER A 33 -7.10 -1.57 1.70
C SER A 33 -6.45 -1.09 2.99
N CYS A 34 -7.22 -0.43 3.87
CA CYS A 34 -6.73 -0.01 5.19
C CYS A 34 -6.31 -1.21 6.06
N VAL A 35 -7.15 -2.23 6.12
CA VAL A 35 -6.90 -3.45 6.91
C VAL A 35 -5.68 -4.20 6.39
N ILE A 36 -5.57 -4.39 5.08
CA ILE A 36 -4.44 -5.09 4.45
C ILE A 36 -3.13 -4.34 4.73
N LEU A 37 -3.12 -3.01 4.61
CA LEU A 37 -1.92 -2.22 4.87
C LEU A 37 -1.47 -2.33 6.34
N ILE A 38 -2.40 -2.28 7.30
CA ILE A 38 -2.10 -2.42 8.73
C ILE A 38 -1.57 -3.83 9.03
N ILE A 39 -2.24 -4.87 8.53
CA ILE A 39 -1.82 -6.26 8.75
C ILE A 39 -0.47 -6.53 8.11
N SER A 40 -0.22 -6.00 6.90
CA SER A 40 1.05 -6.14 6.20
C SER A 40 2.21 -5.56 7.02
N ASN A 41 2.03 -4.37 7.60
CA ASN A 41 3.06 -3.76 8.46
C ASN A 41 3.36 -4.56 9.73
N ILE A 42 2.33 -5.18 10.33
CA ILE A 42 2.52 -6.07 11.50
C ILE A 42 3.19 -7.37 11.06
N ALA A 43 2.73 -7.99 9.98
CA ALA A 43 3.29 -9.23 9.47
C ALA A 43 4.76 -9.08 9.03
N ALA A 44 5.14 -7.91 8.52
CA ALA A 44 6.50 -7.59 8.10
C ALA A 44 7.52 -7.55 9.27
N THR A 45 7.06 -7.48 10.52
CA THR A 45 7.96 -7.61 11.69
C THR A 45 8.55 -9.02 11.84
N LYS A 46 7.94 -10.03 11.20
CA LYS A 46 8.43 -11.39 11.19
C LYS A 46 9.31 -11.62 9.95
N SER A 47 10.60 -11.82 10.15
CA SER A 47 11.49 -12.31 9.09
C SER A 47 11.20 -13.77 8.80
N ILE A 48 11.17 -14.14 7.54
CA ILE A 48 11.01 -15.50 7.04
C ILE A 48 12.13 -15.80 6.02
N GLU A 49 12.44 -17.07 5.85
CA GLU A 49 13.42 -17.53 4.88
C GLU A 49 12.81 -18.62 4.00
N PHE A 50 12.98 -18.46 2.69
CA PHE A 50 12.59 -19.46 1.70
C PHE A 50 13.81 -20.27 1.28
N GLY A 51 13.77 -21.60 1.40
CA GLY A 51 14.85 -22.52 1.00
C GLY A 51 14.67 -23.93 1.55
N PRO A 52 15.67 -24.81 1.38
CA PRO A 52 16.96 -24.55 0.73
C PRO A 52 16.86 -24.51 -0.80
N LEU A 53 17.55 -23.54 -1.42
CA LEU A 53 17.69 -23.45 -2.87
C LEU A 53 18.89 -24.28 -3.33
N PRO A 54 18.84 -24.86 -4.55
CA PRO A 54 19.97 -25.65 -5.11
C PRO A 54 21.17 -24.81 -5.53
N PHE A 55 21.09 -23.46 -5.41
CA PHE A 55 22.17 -22.54 -5.80
C PHE A 55 22.21 -21.33 -4.86
N GLU A 56 23.39 -20.75 -4.69
CA GLU A 56 23.60 -19.48 -3.99
C GLU A 56 23.58 -18.34 -5.00
N PHE A 57 22.89 -17.24 -4.66
CA PHE A 57 22.82 -16.04 -5.49
C PHE A 57 23.14 -14.79 -4.65
N PRO A 58 24.41 -14.54 -4.31
CA PRO A 58 24.79 -13.32 -3.61
C PRO A 58 24.55 -12.09 -4.51
N PRO A 59 24.05 -10.96 -4.01
CA PRO A 59 23.78 -10.61 -2.60
C PRO A 59 22.35 -10.92 -2.11
N PHE A 60 21.52 -11.63 -2.89
CA PHE A 60 20.09 -11.80 -2.63
C PHE A 60 19.75 -13.03 -1.77
N THR A 61 20.72 -13.90 -1.52
CA THR A 61 20.56 -15.09 -0.68
C THR A 61 21.48 -15.02 0.52
N ASN A 62 21.01 -15.50 1.65
CA ASN A 62 21.81 -15.73 2.84
C ASN A 62 22.16 -17.24 2.91
N GLY A 63 23.30 -17.62 2.29
CA GLY A 63 23.55 -19.01 1.96
C GLY A 63 22.55 -19.49 0.89
N ASN A 64 21.90 -20.62 1.12
CA ASN A 64 20.91 -21.20 0.21
C ASN A 64 19.46 -20.73 0.50
N PHE A 65 19.28 -19.64 1.25
CA PHE A 65 17.96 -19.14 1.64
C PHE A 65 17.73 -17.73 1.12
N ILE A 66 16.51 -17.45 0.67
CA ILE A 66 16.06 -16.09 0.31
C ILE A 66 15.38 -15.47 1.53
N PRO A 67 15.97 -14.43 2.14
CA PRO A 67 15.31 -13.71 3.22
C PRO A 67 14.13 -12.91 2.68
N SER A 68 13.03 -12.92 3.41
CA SER A 68 11.82 -12.17 3.11
C SER A 68 11.14 -11.73 4.40
N ASP A 69 10.10 -10.92 4.26
CA ASP A 69 9.25 -10.55 5.39
C ASP A 69 7.93 -11.34 5.39
N GLY A 70 7.29 -11.45 6.55
CA GLY A 70 6.02 -12.17 6.69
C GLY A 70 4.83 -11.48 6.03
N GLY A 71 4.98 -10.26 5.52
CA GLY A 71 3.95 -9.52 4.79
C GLY A 71 3.93 -9.82 3.28
N PHE A 72 4.89 -10.58 2.76
CA PHE A 72 5.11 -10.78 1.32
C PHE A 72 3.86 -11.23 0.55
N PHE A 73 3.01 -12.07 1.15
CA PHE A 73 1.80 -12.60 0.53
C PHE A 73 0.65 -11.56 0.46
N LEU A 74 0.73 -10.48 1.23
CA LEU A 74 -0.25 -9.39 1.24
C LEU A 74 0.02 -8.34 0.16
N TYR A 75 1.26 -8.22 -0.33
CA TYR A 75 1.60 -7.24 -1.37
C TYR A 75 0.84 -7.44 -2.67
N PRO A 76 0.75 -8.66 -3.26
CA PRO A 76 -0.06 -8.88 -4.46
C PRO A 76 -1.52 -8.47 -4.26
N LEU A 77 -2.09 -8.74 -3.08
CA LEU A 77 -3.46 -8.38 -2.76
C LEU A 77 -3.65 -6.86 -2.68
N ALA A 78 -2.68 -6.14 -2.09
CA ALA A 78 -2.70 -4.68 -2.03
C ALA A 78 -2.62 -4.06 -3.42
N TYR A 79 -1.79 -4.60 -4.33
CA TYR A 79 -1.69 -4.14 -5.71
C TYR A 79 -2.99 -4.37 -6.48
N VAL A 80 -3.56 -5.57 -6.41
CA VAL A 80 -4.85 -5.89 -7.07
C VAL A 80 -5.96 -4.94 -6.58
N LEU A 81 -6.02 -4.65 -5.29
CA LEU A 81 -7.01 -3.68 -4.77
C LEU A 81 -6.76 -2.26 -5.30
N GLY A 82 -5.50 -1.84 -5.39
CA GLY A 82 -5.11 -0.55 -5.97
C GLY A 82 -5.52 -0.43 -7.43
N ASP A 83 -5.28 -1.47 -8.22
CA ASP A 83 -5.66 -1.52 -9.63
C ASP A 83 -7.19 -1.51 -9.80
N VAL A 84 -7.91 -2.33 -9.06
CA VAL A 84 -9.38 -2.31 -9.06
C VAL A 84 -9.94 -0.94 -8.69
N LEU A 85 -9.37 -0.29 -7.66
CA LEU A 85 -9.77 1.05 -7.25
C LEU A 85 -9.51 2.10 -8.35
N SER A 86 -8.36 2.01 -9.04
CA SER A 86 -7.99 2.95 -10.10
C SER A 86 -8.80 2.76 -11.39
N GLU A 87 -9.04 1.51 -11.80
CA GLU A 87 -9.76 1.19 -13.03
C GLU A 87 -11.27 1.39 -12.89
N VAL A 88 -11.87 0.92 -11.79
CA VAL A 88 -13.33 0.94 -11.59
C VAL A 88 -13.83 2.31 -11.11
N TYR A 89 -13.08 2.97 -10.22
CA TYR A 89 -13.52 4.22 -9.58
C TYR A 89 -12.76 5.46 -10.05
N GLY A 90 -11.73 5.26 -10.85
CA GLY A 90 -10.90 6.31 -11.43
C GLY A 90 -9.84 6.86 -10.47
N PHE A 91 -8.81 7.45 -11.06
CA PHE A 91 -7.58 7.89 -10.38
C PHE A 91 -7.83 8.81 -9.16
N LYS A 92 -8.79 9.73 -9.27
CA LYS A 92 -9.08 10.69 -8.19
C LYS A 92 -9.59 10.00 -6.91
N ARG A 93 -10.41 8.94 -7.07
CA ARG A 93 -10.93 8.14 -5.94
C ARG A 93 -9.90 7.16 -5.42
N ALA A 94 -9.15 6.51 -6.31
CA ALA A 94 -8.04 5.63 -5.93
C ALA A 94 -6.99 6.36 -5.10
N ARG A 95 -6.56 7.56 -5.51
CA ARG A 95 -5.64 8.41 -4.74
C ARG A 95 -6.18 8.73 -3.34
N ARG A 96 -7.47 9.04 -3.23
CA ARG A 96 -8.10 9.28 -1.91
C ARG A 96 -8.08 8.03 -1.04
N ALA A 97 -8.34 6.84 -1.61
CA ALA A 97 -8.28 5.58 -0.90
C ALA A 97 -6.85 5.27 -0.39
N ILE A 98 -5.84 5.48 -1.23
CA ILE A 98 -4.43 5.31 -0.85
C ILE A 98 -4.06 6.23 0.32
N ILE A 99 -4.40 7.52 0.23
CA ILE A 99 -4.12 8.48 1.31
C ILE A 99 -4.83 8.07 2.60
N ALA A 100 -6.10 7.67 2.53
CA ALA A 100 -6.86 7.22 3.69
C ALA A 100 -6.24 5.98 4.33
N SER A 101 -5.75 5.01 3.53
CA SER A 101 -5.06 3.82 4.02
C SER A 101 -3.75 4.17 4.73
N PHE A 102 -2.95 5.12 4.21
CA PHE A 102 -1.75 5.59 4.89
C PHE A 102 -2.06 6.33 6.19
N VAL A 103 -3.11 7.15 6.23
CA VAL A 103 -3.54 7.84 7.46
C VAL A 103 -3.99 6.82 8.52
N ALA A 104 -4.75 5.80 8.12
CA ALA A 104 -5.18 4.72 9.02
C ALA A 104 -3.97 3.92 9.55
N ALA A 105 -2.98 3.62 8.71
CA ALA A 105 -1.76 2.93 9.11
C ALA A 105 -0.89 3.78 10.05
N ALA A 106 -0.78 5.09 9.81
CA ALA A 106 -0.09 6.03 10.69
C ALA A 106 -0.75 6.08 12.07
N PHE A 107 -2.07 6.14 12.10
CA PHE A 107 -2.84 6.12 13.34
C PHE A 107 -2.62 4.82 14.10
N ALA A 108 -2.69 3.66 13.42
CA ALA A 108 -2.44 2.36 14.03
C ALA A 108 -1.01 2.26 14.60
N ALA A 109 0.00 2.69 13.84
CA ALA A 109 1.39 2.71 14.31
C ALA A 109 1.57 3.60 15.55
N GLY A 110 0.93 4.77 15.59
CA GLY A 110 0.90 5.65 16.76
C GLY A 110 0.24 5.00 17.98
N CYS A 111 -0.87 4.31 17.78
CA CYS A 111 -1.54 3.54 18.84
C CYS A 111 -0.64 2.42 19.37
N PHE A 112 0.06 1.70 18.51
CA PHE A 112 0.99 0.65 18.93
C PHE A 112 2.17 1.21 19.75
N LEU A 113 2.78 2.31 19.31
CA LEU A 113 3.83 2.98 20.07
C LEU A 113 3.34 3.42 21.46
N LEU A 114 2.15 4.01 21.52
CA LEU A 114 1.57 4.44 22.79
C LEU A 114 1.33 3.22 23.70
N THR A 115 0.78 2.14 23.17
CA THR A 115 0.49 0.92 23.95
C THR A 115 1.78 0.27 24.45
N VAL A 116 2.85 0.24 23.66
CA VAL A 116 4.17 -0.28 24.07
C VAL A 116 4.78 0.58 25.18
N ALA A 117 4.57 1.90 25.14
CA ALA A 117 5.09 2.84 26.13
C ALA A 117 4.34 2.79 27.47
N LEU A 118 3.13 2.23 27.54
CA LEU A 118 2.38 2.09 28.78
C LEU A 118 3.05 1.07 29.71
N PRO A 119 3.06 1.32 31.05
CA PRO A 119 3.63 0.38 32.01
C PRO A 119 2.80 -0.92 32.04
N PRO A 120 3.44 -2.10 32.02
CA PRO A 120 2.75 -3.38 32.09
C PRO A 120 2.09 -3.59 33.46
N ALA A 121 0.96 -4.29 33.46
CA ALA A 121 0.35 -4.75 34.70
C ALA A 121 1.26 -5.80 35.39
N SER A 122 1.20 -5.89 36.72
CA SER A 122 2.06 -6.78 37.51
C SER A 122 1.94 -8.27 37.16
N TYR A 123 0.83 -8.67 36.57
CA TYR A 123 0.57 -10.04 36.11
C TYR A 123 0.88 -10.26 34.62
N TYR A 124 1.30 -9.23 33.86
CA TYR A 124 1.57 -9.31 32.42
C TYR A 124 3.03 -9.63 32.16
N ALA A 125 3.31 -10.92 31.92
CA ALA A 125 4.68 -11.41 31.72
C ALA A 125 5.25 -11.21 30.30
N ASN A 126 4.41 -10.85 29.29
CA ASN A 126 4.80 -10.85 27.87
C ASN A 126 5.10 -9.45 27.29
N GLN A 127 5.41 -8.46 28.14
CA GLN A 127 5.69 -7.09 27.70
C GLN A 127 6.85 -7.01 26.71
N GLU A 128 7.90 -7.79 26.91
CA GLU A 128 9.07 -7.81 26.03
C GLU A 128 8.72 -8.35 24.64
N ALA A 129 7.99 -9.45 24.57
CA ALA A 129 7.53 -10.02 23.28
C ALA A 129 6.60 -9.04 22.54
N PHE A 130 5.72 -8.36 23.29
CA PHE A 130 4.82 -7.36 22.73
C PHE A 130 5.59 -6.16 22.14
N ALA A 131 6.61 -5.67 22.86
CA ALA A 131 7.47 -4.57 22.42
C ALA A 131 8.33 -4.96 21.21
N ILE A 132 8.84 -6.19 21.15
CA ILE A 132 9.63 -6.70 20.02
C ILE A 132 8.79 -6.77 18.74
N ILE A 133 7.51 -7.14 18.83
CA ILE A 133 6.64 -7.28 17.67
C ILE A 133 6.09 -5.92 17.21
N LEU A 134 5.56 -5.13 18.13
CA LEU A 134 4.85 -3.88 17.79
C LEU A 134 5.74 -2.64 17.76
N GLY A 135 6.88 -2.66 18.46
CA GLY A 135 7.84 -1.55 18.46
C GLY A 135 8.35 -1.16 17.07
N PRO A 136 8.77 -2.12 16.21
CA PRO A 136 9.30 -1.81 14.87
C PRO A 136 8.24 -1.38 13.85
N VAL A 137 6.94 -1.56 14.10
CA VAL A 137 5.86 -1.29 13.12
C VAL A 137 5.92 0.15 12.60
N TRP A 138 6.24 1.13 13.43
CA TRP A 138 6.35 2.52 12.99
C TRP A 138 7.52 2.76 12.03
N GLN A 139 8.64 2.03 12.19
CA GLN A 139 9.81 2.12 11.30
C GLN A 139 9.47 1.52 9.93
N ILE A 140 8.80 0.37 9.93
CA ILE A 140 8.31 -0.30 8.71
C ILE A 140 7.31 0.62 7.99
N PHE A 141 6.38 1.22 8.72
CA PHE A 141 5.43 2.20 8.17
C PHE A 141 6.15 3.42 7.57
N ALA A 142 7.11 4.01 8.29
CA ALA A 142 7.87 5.16 7.80
C ALA A 142 8.68 4.81 6.54
N GLY A 143 9.32 3.63 6.51
CA GLY A 143 10.02 3.12 5.34
C GLY A 143 9.09 2.93 4.14
N SER A 144 7.92 2.35 4.34
CA SER A 144 6.90 2.14 3.31
C SER A 144 6.38 3.47 2.75
N LEU A 145 6.15 4.47 3.62
CA LEU A 145 5.72 5.80 3.22
C LEU A 145 6.78 6.51 2.38
N LEU A 146 8.05 6.47 2.80
CA LEU A 146 9.17 7.04 2.06
C LEU A 146 9.35 6.34 0.71
N GLY A 147 9.28 5.00 0.68
CA GLY A 147 9.33 4.22 -0.56
C GLY A 147 8.20 4.58 -1.52
N TYR A 148 6.99 4.75 -1.02
CA TYR A 148 5.85 5.18 -1.83
C TYR A 148 6.05 6.59 -2.40
N LEU A 149 6.45 7.56 -1.58
CA LEU A 149 6.68 8.94 -2.03
C LEU A 149 7.80 9.03 -3.07
N THR A 150 8.93 8.36 -2.83
CA THR A 150 10.04 8.34 -3.78
C THR A 150 9.66 7.66 -5.09
N GLY A 151 8.94 6.53 -5.02
CA GLY A 151 8.42 5.84 -6.20
C GLY A 151 7.48 6.71 -7.02
N GLN A 152 6.57 7.45 -6.39
CA GLN A 152 5.67 8.38 -7.08
C GLN A 152 6.41 9.56 -7.74
N LEU A 153 7.40 10.13 -7.05
CA LEU A 153 8.23 11.20 -7.60
C LEU A 153 9.05 10.72 -8.79
N LEU A 154 9.67 9.54 -8.68
CA LEU A 154 10.44 8.93 -9.76
C LEU A 154 9.56 8.65 -10.97
N ASN A 155 8.39 8.06 -10.76
CA ASN A 155 7.42 7.80 -11.84
C ASN A 155 6.99 9.10 -12.55
N ALA A 156 6.67 10.13 -11.79
CA ALA A 156 6.32 11.43 -12.35
C ALA A 156 7.48 12.04 -13.16
N TRP A 157 8.70 11.94 -12.66
CA TRP A 157 9.90 12.44 -13.35
C TRP A 157 10.17 11.69 -14.66
N VAL A 158 10.11 10.36 -14.64
CA VAL A 158 10.27 9.49 -15.82
C VAL A 158 9.21 9.82 -16.88
N MET A 159 7.95 9.96 -16.48
CA MET A 159 6.86 10.32 -17.39
C MET A 159 7.07 11.67 -18.07
N VAL A 160 7.61 12.66 -17.35
CA VAL A 160 7.95 13.97 -17.94
C VAL A 160 9.17 13.87 -18.87
N ALA A 161 10.19 13.09 -18.49
CA ALA A 161 11.38 12.88 -19.30
C ALA A 161 11.08 12.16 -20.63
N MET A 162 10.16 11.20 -20.62
CA MET A 162 9.73 10.46 -21.82
C MET A 162 8.86 11.29 -22.79
N LYS A 163 8.30 12.41 -22.34
CA LYS A 163 7.50 13.31 -23.18
C LYS A 163 8.33 14.39 -23.91
N LYS A 164 9.61 14.47 -23.63
CA LYS A 164 10.57 15.32 -24.34
C LYS A 164 11.23 14.56 -25.51
#